data_9da270cd81463cb4cfe7e92531b970e5
#
_entry.id   9da270cd81463cb4cfe7e92531b970e5
#
_cell.length_a   1.000
_cell.length_b   1.000
_cell.length_c   1.000
_cell.angle_alpha   90.00
_cell.angle_beta   90.00
_cell.angle_gamma   90.00
#
_symmetry.space_group_name_H-M   'P 1'
#
loop_
_entity.id
_entity.type
_entity.pdbx_description
1 polymer ?
#
loop_
_entity_poly.entity_id
_entity_poly.type
_entity_poly.pdbx_seq_one_letter_code
_entity_poly.pdbx_strand_id
1 'polypeptide(L)'
;KLQAVGKAFMLPIALLPVAGLFLGIGASFTNPTNIQTYGLQGILGAVENGVVTKPTVLFEILKVMSNAGDIVFGNLPLLFAIGVALALANQEKAVAALAGAVFFLIMNQTVNSLLASSLPGPTLAAPENMTAAGQGMVLGIQTLQMGVFGGIVAGITTSWLHNKYYKIEL
;
A
#
# COMPACT_ATOMS: atom_id res chain seq x y z
N LYS A 1 3.61 -22.08 -16.14
CA LYS A 1 2.77 -21.45 -15.07
C LYS A 1 3.61 -20.61 -14.10
N LEU A 2 4.78 -21.06 -13.62
CA LEU A 2 5.67 -20.26 -12.74
C LEU A 2 6.17 -18.95 -13.40
N GLN A 3 6.48 -18.98 -14.69
CA GLN A 3 6.88 -17.78 -15.44
C GLN A 3 5.78 -16.71 -15.50
N ALA A 4 4.51 -17.10 -15.57
CA ALA A 4 3.39 -16.15 -15.56
C ALA A 4 3.26 -15.47 -14.20
N VAL A 5 3.46 -16.20 -13.11
CA VAL A 5 3.48 -15.65 -11.74
C VAL A 5 4.65 -14.68 -11.56
N GLY A 6 5.85 -15.03 -12.05
CA GLY A 6 7.00 -14.12 -12.03
C GLY A 6 6.75 -12.81 -12.79
N LYS A 7 6.14 -12.88 -13.97
CA LYS A 7 5.73 -11.68 -14.73
C LYS A 7 4.66 -10.85 -14.01
N ALA A 8 3.77 -11.50 -13.26
CA ALA A 8 2.72 -10.82 -12.51
C ALA A 8 3.30 -9.90 -11.41
N PHE A 9 4.41 -10.31 -10.80
CA PHE A 9 5.08 -9.51 -9.76
C PHE A 9 5.95 -8.39 -10.32
N MET A 10 6.36 -8.46 -11.58
CA MET A 10 7.22 -7.43 -12.15
C MET A 10 6.58 -6.04 -12.16
N LEU A 11 5.27 -5.94 -12.36
CA LEU A 11 4.58 -4.68 -12.50
C LEU A 11 4.58 -3.86 -11.18
N PRO A 12 4.13 -4.40 -10.04
CA PRO A 12 4.27 -3.71 -8.75
C PRO A 12 5.72 -3.48 -8.34
N ILE A 13 6.60 -4.47 -8.57
CA ILE A 13 8.02 -4.38 -8.18
C ILE A 13 8.76 -3.29 -8.97
N ALA A 14 8.40 -3.04 -10.22
CA ALA A 14 9.04 -2.02 -11.05
C ALA A 14 8.84 -0.58 -10.51
N LEU A 15 7.82 -0.34 -9.69
CA LEU A 15 7.56 0.95 -9.06
C LEU A 15 8.42 1.19 -7.80
N LEU A 16 8.90 0.12 -7.16
CA LEU A 16 9.60 0.20 -5.88
C LEU A 16 10.89 1.01 -5.91
N PRO A 17 11.77 0.91 -6.94
CA PRO A 17 12.99 1.71 -6.97
C PRO A 17 12.72 3.22 -6.97
N VAL A 18 11.73 3.67 -7.76
CA VAL A 18 11.35 5.09 -7.83
C VAL A 18 10.73 5.55 -6.52
N ALA A 19 9.80 4.77 -5.97
CA ALA A 19 9.18 5.06 -4.67
C ALA A 19 10.21 5.07 -3.53
N GLY A 20 11.16 4.12 -3.54
CA GLY A 20 12.24 4.03 -2.57
C GLY A 20 13.21 5.20 -2.63
N LEU A 21 13.49 5.69 -3.84
CA LEU A 21 14.34 6.86 -4.05
C LEU A 21 13.64 8.14 -3.51
N PHE A 22 12.36 8.30 -3.78
CA PHE A 22 11.55 9.41 -3.28
C PHE A 22 11.45 9.38 -1.76
N LEU A 23 11.11 8.23 -1.20
CA LEU A 23 11.04 8.06 0.25
C LEU A 23 12.40 8.29 0.90
N GLY A 24 13.46 7.66 0.38
CA GLY A 24 14.81 7.72 0.97
C GLY A 24 15.40 9.12 0.97
N ILE A 25 15.37 9.81 -0.17
CA ILE A 25 15.86 11.20 -0.25
C ILE A 25 14.98 12.12 0.59
N GLY A 26 13.67 12.06 0.40
CA GLY A 26 12.74 12.93 1.12
C GLY A 26 12.85 12.75 2.63
N ALA A 27 12.78 11.52 3.14
CA ALA A 27 12.85 11.24 4.56
C ALA A 27 14.22 11.59 5.18
N SER A 28 15.32 11.37 4.46
CA SER A 28 16.65 11.69 4.94
C SER A 28 16.84 13.19 5.17
N PHE A 29 16.41 14.02 4.23
CA PHE A 29 16.55 15.47 4.31
C PHE A 29 15.46 16.16 5.14
N THR A 30 14.35 15.51 5.43
CA THR A 30 13.30 16.05 6.31
C THR A 30 13.39 15.55 7.75
N ASN A 31 14.36 14.67 8.05
CA ASN A 31 14.59 14.21 9.41
C ASN A 31 15.25 15.33 10.24
N PRO A 32 14.64 15.78 11.35
CA PRO A 32 15.18 16.87 12.18
C PRO A 32 16.60 16.60 12.68
N THR A 33 16.90 15.35 13.04
CA THR A 33 18.24 14.93 13.50
C THR A 33 19.29 15.14 12.41
N ASN A 34 18.97 14.75 11.18
CA ASN A 34 19.90 14.94 10.05
C ASN A 34 20.10 16.42 9.73
N ILE A 35 19.04 17.23 9.79
CA ILE A 35 19.10 18.67 9.56
C ILE A 35 20.05 19.33 10.58
N GLN A 36 19.98 18.93 11.85
CA GLN A 36 20.86 19.44 12.90
C GLN A 36 22.32 18.96 12.71
N THR A 37 22.49 17.65 12.49
CA THR A 37 23.80 17.00 12.39
C THR A 37 24.62 17.55 11.22
N TYR A 38 23.97 17.78 10.08
CA TYR A 38 24.63 18.28 8.87
C TYR A 38 24.58 19.81 8.71
N GLY A 39 24.04 20.54 9.68
CA GLY A 39 23.97 22.00 9.65
C GLY A 39 23.09 22.58 8.56
N LEU A 40 22.05 21.83 8.13
CA LEU A 40 21.17 22.21 7.04
C LEU A 40 20.03 23.14 7.45
N GLN A 41 20.04 23.65 8.69
CA GLN A 41 18.96 24.48 9.25
C GLN A 41 18.73 25.78 8.44
N GLY A 42 19.76 26.36 7.87
CA GLY A 42 19.67 27.57 7.03
C GLY A 42 18.96 27.32 5.69
N ILE A 43 18.94 26.08 5.22
CA ILE A 43 18.39 25.71 3.90
C ILE A 43 17.02 25.02 4.05
N LEU A 44 16.85 24.18 5.06
CA LEU A 44 15.67 23.34 5.24
C LEU A 44 14.72 23.83 6.33
N GLY A 45 15.21 24.66 7.26
CA GLY A 45 14.40 25.23 8.34
C GLY A 45 15.01 24.99 9.72
N ALA A 46 14.67 25.88 10.65
CA ALA A 46 15.13 25.77 12.03
C ALA A 46 14.54 24.55 12.72
N VAL A 47 15.35 23.86 13.53
CA VAL A 47 14.92 22.69 14.31
C VAL A 47 14.98 23.05 15.79
N GLU A 48 13.84 22.97 16.47
CA GLU A 48 13.70 23.19 17.91
C GLU A 48 12.97 22.00 18.55
N ASN A 49 13.51 21.49 19.64
CA ASN A 49 12.93 20.34 20.37
C ASN A 49 12.66 19.10 19.47
N GLY A 50 13.52 18.86 18.46
CA GLY A 50 13.36 17.72 17.55
C GLY A 50 12.27 17.89 16.50
N VAL A 51 11.75 19.10 16.32
CA VAL A 51 10.73 19.44 15.32
C VAL A 51 11.22 20.60 14.45
N VAL A 52 10.90 20.57 13.17
CA VAL A 52 11.17 21.69 12.26
C VAL A 52 10.12 22.76 12.46
N THR A 53 10.52 23.91 13.02
CA THR A 53 9.61 25.01 13.41
C THR A 53 9.38 26.04 12.32
N LYS A 54 10.32 26.20 11.40
CA LYS A 54 10.24 27.13 10.26
C LYS A 54 10.68 26.43 8.98
N PRO A 55 9.81 25.56 8.43
CA PRO A 55 10.16 24.85 7.21
C PRO A 55 10.32 25.81 6.03
N THR A 56 11.27 25.54 5.17
CA THR A 56 11.47 26.25 3.91
C THR A 56 10.65 25.58 2.79
N VAL A 57 10.50 26.26 1.67
CA VAL A 57 9.85 25.69 0.48
C VAL A 57 10.54 24.41 0.03
N LEU A 58 11.87 24.36 0.11
CA LEU A 58 12.64 23.16 -0.22
C LEU A 58 12.31 22.00 0.72
N PHE A 59 12.18 22.26 2.03
CA PHE A 59 11.76 21.25 3.00
C PHE A 59 10.39 20.67 2.65
N GLU A 60 9.42 21.52 2.32
CA GLU A 60 8.08 21.06 1.95
C GLU A 60 8.06 20.21 0.67
N ILE A 61 8.86 20.59 -0.34
CA ILE A 61 9.02 19.77 -1.56
C ILE A 61 9.60 18.40 -1.21
N LEU A 62 10.64 18.32 -0.39
CA LEU A 62 11.25 17.07 0.03
C LEU A 62 10.28 16.22 0.87
N LYS A 63 9.46 16.86 1.71
CA LYS A 63 8.43 16.18 2.50
C LYS A 63 7.33 15.60 1.62
N VAL A 64 6.86 16.36 0.62
CA VAL A 64 5.89 15.86 -0.39
C VAL A 64 6.49 14.67 -1.13
N MET A 65 7.76 14.74 -1.51
CA MET A 65 8.46 13.65 -2.19
C MET A 65 8.56 12.40 -1.30
N SER A 66 8.88 12.57 -0.02
CA SER A 66 8.87 11.48 0.97
C SER A 66 7.49 10.84 1.09
N ASN A 67 6.45 11.64 1.25
CA ASN A 67 5.08 11.16 1.37
C ASN A 67 4.62 10.43 0.09
N ALA A 68 5.03 10.91 -1.10
CA ALA A 68 4.74 10.26 -2.37
C ALA A 68 5.39 8.87 -2.47
N GLY A 69 6.58 8.71 -1.93
CA GLY A 69 7.23 7.40 -1.82
C GLY A 69 6.51 6.49 -0.81
N ASP A 70 6.20 7.03 0.36
CA ASP A 70 5.56 6.29 1.45
C ASP A 70 4.18 5.74 1.06
N ILE A 71 3.36 6.53 0.34
CA ILE A 71 2.02 6.10 -0.10
C ILE A 71 2.09 4.89 -1.05
N VAL A 72 3.14 4.75 -1.85
CA VAL A 72 3.33 3.59 -2.72
C VAL A 72 3.61 2.34 -1.88
N PHE A 73 4.51 2.43 -0.90
CA PHE A 73 4.82 1.32 0.00
C PHE A 73 3.62 0.93 0.86
N GLY A 74 2.88 1.90 1.40
CA GLY A 74 1.68 1.67 2.20
C GLY A 74 0.55 0.99 1.41
N ASN A 75 0.52 1.16 0.08
CA ASN A 75 -0.51 0.58 -0.79
C ASN A 75 0.00 -0.58 -1.67
N LEU A 76 1.18 -1.14 -1.36
CA LEU A 76 1.70 -2.31 -2.07
C LEU A 76 0.70 -3.46 -2.18
N PRO A 77 -0.06 -3.83 -1.13
CA PRO A 77 -1.05 -4.90 -1.24
C PRO A 77 -2.07 -4.68 -2.36
N LEU A 78 -2.57 -3.45 -2.51
CA LEU A 78 -3.48 -3.09 -3.59
C LEU A 78 -2.80 -3.18 -4.96
N LEU A 79 -1.57 -2.66 -5.08
CA LEU A 79 -0.81 -2.71 -6.33
C LEU A 79 -0.53 -4.16 -6.76
N PHE A 80 -0.27 -5.06 -5.80
CA PHE A 80 -0.14 -6.48 -6.07
C PHE A 80 -1.46 -7.12 -6.49
N ALA A 81 -2.58 -6.77 -5.87
CA ALA A 81 -3.89 -7.27 -6.27
C ALA A 81 -4.22 -6.91 -7.73
N ILE A 82 -3.98 -5.65 -8.12
CA ILE A 82 -4.17 -5.16 -9.48
C ILE A 82 -3.19 -5.84 -10.45
N GLY A 83 -1.89 -5.82 -10.13
CA GLY A 83 -0.83 -6.32 -11.01
C GLY A 83 -0.94 -7.81 -11.26
N VAL A 84 -1.25 -8.60 -10.23
CA VAL A 84 -1.41 -10.06 -10.34
C VAL A 84 -2.67 -10.40 -11.14
N ALA A 85 -3.79 -9.72 -10.88
CA ALA A 85 -5.03 -9.92 -11.63
C ALA A 85 -4.83 -9.62 -13.12
N LEU A 86 -4.18 -8.49 -13.44
CA LEU A 86 -3.87 -8.07 -14.81
C LEU A 86 -2.95 -9.07 -15.52
N ALA A 87 -1.89 -9.51 -14.86
CA ALA A 87 -0.87 -10.33 -15.47
C ALA A 87 -1.32 -11.77 -15.72
N LEU A 88 -2.18 -12.32 -14.85
CA LEU A 88 -2.70 -13.69 -14.96
C LEU A 88 -4.00 -13.78 -15.78
N ALA A 89 -4.60 -12.64 -16.16
CA ALA A 89 -5.76 -12.62 -17.03
C ALA A 89 -5.39 -13.05 -18.46
N ASN A 90 -6.19 -13.94 -19.04
CA ASN A 90 -5.99 -14.42 -20.41
C ASN A 90 -6.38 -13.34 -21.44
N GLN A 91 -7.49 -12.66 -21.21
CA GLN A 91 -8.00 -11.58 -22.06
C GLN A 91 -8.56 -10.45 -21.18
N GLU A 92 -8.94 -9.32 -21.79
CA GLU A 92 -9.54 -8.16 -21.09
C GLU A 92 -8.82 -7.76 -19.81
N LYS A 93 -7.51 -7.64 -19.92
CA LYS A 93 -6.60 -7.41 -18.79
C LYS A 93 -6.93 -6.17 -17.96
N ALA A 94 -7.47 -5.13 -18.63
CA ALA A 94 -7.89 -3.91 -17.93
C ALA A 94 -9.09 -4.17 -17.01
N VAL A 95 -10.06 -4.97 -17.47
CA VAL A 95 -11.23 -5.38 -16.66
C VAL A 95 -10.77 -6.24 -15.48
N ALA A 96 -9.86 -7.18 -15.72
CA ALA A 96 -9.30 -8.01 -14.65
C ALA A 96 -8.54 -7.17 -13.61
N ALA A 97 -7.80 -6.14 -14.04
CA ALA A 97 -7.09 -5.24 -13.13
C ALA A 97 -8.06 -4.46 -12.22
N LEU A 98 -9.12 -3.90 -12.81
CA LEU A 98 -10.18 -3.22 -12.06
C LEU A 98 -10.88 -4.18 -11.09
N ALA A 99 -11.24 -5.38 -11.56
CA ALA A 99 -11.83 -6.41 -10.73
C ALA A 99 -10.92 -6.81 -9.55
N GLY A 100 -9.59 -6.84 -9.76
CA GLY A 100 -8.60 -7.09 -8.73
C GLY A 100 -8.61 -6.04 -7.62
N ALA A 101 -8.71 -4.76 -7.99
CA ALA A 101 -8.85 -3.67 -7.03
C ALA A 101 -10.15 -3.78 -6.23
N VAL A 102 -11.27 -3.99 -6.92
CA VAL A 102 -12.60 -4.13 -6.29
C VAL A 102 -12.63 -5.34 -5.36
N PHE A 103 -12.13 -6.48 -5.80
CA PHE A 103 -12.07 -7.69 -4.97
C PHE A 103 -11.23 -7.47 -3.71
N PHE A 104 -10.09 -6.78 -3.83
CA PHE A 104 -9.25 -6.46 -2.68
C PHE A 104 -9.99 -5.61 -1.64
N LEU A 105 -10.76 -4.61 -2.09
CA LEU A 105 -11.60 -3.80 -1.20
C LEU A 105 -12.69 -4.62 -0.54
N ILE A 106 -13.41 -5.44 -1.31
CA ILE A 106 -14.48 -6.33 -0.81
C ILE A 106 -13.92 -7.31 0.21
N MET A 107 -12.76 -7.92 -0.06
CA MET A 107 -12.11 -8.85 0.85
C MET A 107 -11.81 -8.20 2.20
N ASN A 108 -11.20 -7.00 2.19
CA ASN A 108 -10.91 -6.28 3.42
C ASN A 108 -12.17 -5.85 4.17
N GLN A 109 -13.21 -5.38 3.45
CA GLN A 109 -14.48 -5.03 4.06
C GLN A 109 -15.22 -6.25 4.63
N THR A 110 -15.12 -7.40 3.99
CA THR A 110 -15.68 -8.66 4.51
C THR A 110 -15.01 -9.05 5.82
N VAL A 111 -13.68 -8.97 5.88
CA VAL A 111 -12.91 -9.21 7.13
C VAL A 111 -13.33 -8.23 8.21
N ASN A 112 -13.46 -6.93 7.89
CA ASN A 112 -13.95 -5.93 8.84
C ASN A 112 -15.34 -6.31 9.38
N SER A 113 -16.27 -6.68 8.50
CA SER A 113 -17.63 -7.06 8.89
C SER A 113 -17.66 -8.30 9.77
N LEU A 114 -16.77 -9.26 9.55
CA LEU A 114 -16.61 -10.44 10.41
C LEU A 114 -16.05 -10.07 11.79
N LEU A 115 -15.06 -9.19 11.84
CA LEU A 115 -14.48 -8.69 13.10
C LEU A 115 -15.49 -7.84 13.89
N ALA A 116 -16.39 -7.13 13.20
CA ALA A 116 -17.45 -6.32 13.82
C ALA A 116 -18.66 -7.17 14.26
N SER A 117 -18.74 -8.43 13.83
CA SER A 117 -19.86 -9.30 14.12
C SER A 117 -19.84 -9.77 15.58
N SER A 118 -20.98 -10.21 16.08
CA SER A 118 -21.14 -10.84 17.39
C SER A 118 -20.78 -12.35 17.39
N LEU A 119 -20.22 -12.86 16.32
CA LEU A 119 -19.79 -14.25 16.22
C LEU A 119 -18.60 -14.54 17.16
N PRO A 120 -18.49 -15.76 17.72
CA PRO A 120 -17.33 -16.13 18.51
C PRO A 120 -16.04 -16.02 17.67
N GLY A 121 -15.10 -15.19 18.11
CA GLY A 121 -13.85 -15.01 17.40
C GLY A 121 -13.17 -13.67 17.72
N PRO A 122 -12.13 -13.29 16.96
CA PRO A 122 -11.49 -12.00 17.12
C PRO A 122 -12.46 -10.87 16.76
N THR A 123 -12.40 -9.78 17.51
CA THR A 123 -13.23 -8.59 17.34
C THR A 123 -12.39 -7.40 16.86
N LEU A 124 -13.05 -6.32 16.47
CA LEU A 124 -12.36 -5.06 16.16
C LEU A 124 -11.61 -4.56 17.39
N ALA A 125 -10.31 -4.37 17.25
CA ALA A 125 -9.46 -3.81 18.29
C ALA A 125 -9.62 -2.30 18.38
N ALA A 126 -9.47 -1.73 19.58
CA ALA A 126 -9.34 -0.29 19.75
C ALA A 126 -8.06 0.21 19.05
N PRO A 127 -8.03 1.50 18.62
CA PRO A 127 -6.92 2.04 17.82
C PRO A 127 -5.53 1.77 18.41
N GLU A 128 -5.40 1.89 19.73
CA GLU A 128 -4.15 1.66 20.47
C GLU A 128 -3.70 0.20 20.48
N ASN A 129 -4.61 -0.74 20.29
CA ASN A 129 -4.37 -2.18 20.34
C ASN A 129 -4.37 -2.87 18.97
N MET A 130 -4.61 -2.12 17.88
CA MET A 130 -4.74 -2.70 16.53
C MET A 130 -3.53 -3.52 16.11
N THR A 131 -2.33 -2.98 16.29
CA THR A 131 -1.09 -3.66 15.92
C THR A 131 -0.87 -4.95 16.72
N ALA A 132 -1.15 -4.91 18.03
CA ALA A 132 -1.04 -6.09 18.89
C ALA A 132 -2.06 -7.19 18.52
N ALA A 133 -3.22 -6.80 18.01
CA ALA A 133 -4.26 -7.70 17.49
C ALA A 133 -4.01 -8.17 16.05
N GLY A 134 -2.91 -7.80 15.43
CA GLY A 134 -2.62 -8.10 14.02
C GLY A 134 -3.56 -7.38 13.05
N GLN A 135 -4.19 -6.28 13.47
CA GLN A 135 -5.09 -5.47 12.67
C GLN A 135 -4.40 -4.19 12.22
N GLY A 136 -4.91 -3.57 11.19
CA GLY A 136 -4.43 -2.31 10.64
C GLY A 136 -5.47 -1.63 9.75
N MET A 137 -5.18 -0.39 9.37
CA MET A 137 -6.03 0.36 8.44
C MET A 137 -5.54 0.12 7.00
N VAL A 138 -6.38 -0.44 6.16
CA VAL A 138 -6.13 -0.63 4.73
C VAL A 138 -7.17 0.17 3.96
N LEU A 139 -6.73 1.24 3.29
CA LEU A 139 -7.61 2.14 2.52
C LEU A 139 -8.82 2.65 3.33
N GLY A 140 -8.61 2.96 4.62
CA GLY A 140 -9.66 3.43 5.51
C GLY A 140 -10.53 2.32 6.13
N ILE A 141 -10.24 1.06 5.86
CA ILE A 141 -10.97 -0.10 6.41
C ILE A 141 -10.10 -0.76 7.48
N GLN A 142 -10.60 -0.89 8.70
CA GLN A 142 -9.94 -1.67 9.75
C GLN A 142 -10.08 -3.16 9.43
N THR A 143 -8.98 -3.85 9.26
CA THR A 143 -8.94 -5.24 8.81
C THR A 143 -7.72 -5.97 9.38
N LEU A 144 -7.60 -7.25 9.13
CA LEU A 144 -6.37 -7.99 9.43
C LEU A 144 -5.24 -7.52 8.51
N GLN A 145 -4.06 -7.36 9.09
CA GLN A 145 -2.86 -6.88 8.38
C GLN A 145 -2.24 -8.03 7.57
N MET A 146 -2.84 -8.31 6.42
CA MET A 146 -2.41 -9.39 5.52
C MET A 146 -1.23 -8.98 4.63
N GLY A 147 -0.91 -7.68 4.56
CA GLY A 147 0.18 -7.16 3.75
C GLY A 147 0.07 -7.53 2.28
N VAL A 148 1.22 -7.62 1.61
CA VAL A 148 1.31 -7.99 0.17
C VAL A 148 0.71 -9.37 -0.10
N PHE A 149 0.77 -10.30 0.86
CA PHE A 149 0.17 -11.63 0.71
C PHE A 149 -1.35 -11.55 0.44
N GLY A 150 -2.07 -10.69 1.17
CA GLY A 150 -3.48 -10.44 0.92
C GLY A 150 -3.76 -9.91 -0.50
N GLY A 151 -2.90 -9.02 -0.99
CA GLY A 151 -2.96 -8.53 -2.37
C GLY A 151 -2.75 -9.62 -3.41
N ILE A 152 -1.77 -10.49 -3.20
CA ILE A 152 -1.49 -11.64 -4.08
C ILE A 152 -2.70 -12.60 -4.11
N VAL A 153 -3.25 -12.95 -2.96
CA VAL A 153 -4.43 -13.84 -2.87
C VAL A 153 -5.62 -13.21 -3.60
N ALA A 154 -5.87 -11.93 -3.39
CA ALA A 154 -6.93 -11.21 -4.09
C ALA A 154 -6.73 -11.23 -5.62
N GLY A 155 -5.51 -10.95 -6.09
CA GLY A 155 -5.19 -10.95 -7.52
C GLY A 155 -5.32 -12.33 -8.19
N ILE A 156 -4.84 -13.38 -7.53
CA ILE A 156 -4.97 -14.77 -8.03
C ILE A 156 -6.44 -15.18 -8.10
N THR A 157 -7.20 -14.94 -7.04
CA THR A 157 -8.62 -15.28 -6.98
C THR A 157 -9.40 -14.55 -8.06
N THR A 158 -9.15 -13.26 -8.22
CA THR A 158 -9.78 -12.44 -9.27
C THR A 158 -9.46 -12.95 -10.66
N SER A 159 -8.19 -13.22 -10.96
CA SER A 159 -7.78 -13.70 -12.28
C SER A 159 -8.39 -15.07 -12.59
N TRP A 160 -8.49 -15.94 -11.60
CA TRP A 160 -9.12 -17.24 -11.75
C TRP A 160 -10.60 -17.11 -12.09
N LEU A 161 -11.35 -16.29 -11.36
CA LEU A 161 -12.75 -15.99 -11.62
C LEU A 161 -12.92 -15.32 -12.99
N HIS A 162 -12.12 -14.30 -13.28
CA HIS A 162 -12.15 -13.59 -14.56
C HIS A 162 -11.92 -14.55 -15.73
N ASN A 163 -10.89 -15.37 -15.69
CA ASN A 163 -10.57 -16.34 -16.75
C ASN A 163 -11.66 -17.41 -16.95
N LYS A 164 -12.47 -17.67 -15.93
CA LYS A 164 -13.60 -18.61 -16.02
C LYS A 164 -14.84 -17.96 -16.64
N TYR A 165 -15.09 -16.69 -16.36
CA TYR A 165 -16.37 -16.03 -16.63
C TYR A 165 -16.30 -14.90 -17.67
N TYR A 166 -15.13 -14.47 -18.14
CA TYR A 166 -15.00 -13.35 -19.07
C TYR A 166 -15.73 -13.54 -20.42
N LYS A 167 -16.12 -14.77 -20.77
CA LYS A 167 -16.86 -15.08 -22.00
C LYS A 167 -18.38 -14.97 -21.85
N ILE A 168 -18.89 -14.72 -20.65
CA ILE A 168 -20.33 -14.60 -20.43
C ILE A 168 -20.72 -13.20 -20.86
N GLU A 169 -21.37 -13.11 -22.01
CA GLU A 169 -22.04 -11.87 -22.45
C GLU A 169 -23.33 -11.72 -21.62
N LEU A 170 -23.51 -10.56 -21.01
CA LEU A 170 -24.70 -10.16 -20.28
C LEU A 170 -25.71 -9.52 -21.23
#